data_3bed58d223c9aafa2dc3d5387ad2459e
#
_entry.id   3bed58d223c9aafa2dc3d5387ad2459e
#
_cell.length_a   1.000
_cell.length_b   1.000
_cell.length_c   1.000
_cell.angle_alpha   90.00
_cell.angle_beta   90.00
_cell.angle_gamma   90.00
#
_symmetry.space_group_name_H-M   'P 1'
#
loop_
_entity.id
_entity.type
_entity.pdbx_description
1 polymer ?
#
loop_
_entity_poly.entity_id
_entity_poly.type
_entity_poly.pdbx_seq_one_letter_code
_entity_poly.pdbx_strand_id
1 'polypeptide(L)'
;MPAFKTLDDLNDIAGKRVLVRVDLNVPVADGKVTDATRIERVAPTILELSSKGAKVILLAHFGRPKGEPVADISLSQIVPAVEEVLDHAVSFATDCIGVPAADAVAKLNDGDILLLENTRFHKGEEKNDPTFVEALAANGDVYVNDAFSAAHRAHASTEGLARHLPAYAGRTMQAELEALEKGLGQPVRPVVAIVGGAKVSSKIDLLMNLVKKVDALVIGGGMANTFIAARGTNVGKSLCEHDLAETAKQIMIEAATSGCAIVLPEDGVVAREFKAGAANETVDINAIPADAMVLDVGPKSVESIKAWISRAETLVWNGPLGAFEIEPFDAATVAAAKHAAECTKAGKLVSVAGGGDTVAALNHAGVSDDFSYVSTAGGAFLEWMEGKELPGVAILSAAK
;
A
#
# COMPACT_ATOMS: atom_id res chain seq x y z
N MET A 1 5.25 -3.83 -16.88
CA MET A 1 4.01 -3.03 -17.11
C MET A 1 4.11 -2.33 -18.45
N PRO A 2 2.98 -1.97 -19.12
CA PRO A 2 3.06 -1.07 -20.27
C PRO A 2 3.73 0.25 -19.87
N ALA A 3 4.42 0.88 -20.82
CA ALA A 3 5.09 2.16 -20.57
C ALA A 3 4.04 3.25 -20.23
N PHE A 4 4.30 4.02 -19.21
CA PHE A 4 3.52 5.18 -18.80
C PHE A 4 4.41 6.43 -18.85
N LYS A 5 3.79 7.60 -19.08
CA LYS A 5 4.50 8.87 -19.09
C LYS A 5 4.75 9.35 -17.65
N THR A 6 5.92 9.92 -17.42
CA THR A 6 6.35 10.48 -16.13
C THR A 6 6.57 12.00 -16.24
N LEU A 7 7.00 12.63 -15.15
CA LEU A 7 7.40 14.04 -15.19
C LEU A 7 8.62 14.31 -16.07
N ASP A 8 9.41 13.29 -16.43
CA ASP A 8 10.53 13.41 -17.35
C ASP A 8 10.07 13.61 -18.80
N ASP A 9 8.85 13.15 -19.12
CA ASP A 9 8.22 13.33 -20.43
C ASP A 9 7.41 14.63 -20.52
N LEU A 10 7.27 15.35 -19.39
CA LEU A 10 6.47 16.56 -19.28
C LEU A 10 7.32 17.81 -19.50
N ASN A 11 7.26 18.32 -20.72
CA ASN A 11 8.01 19.51 -21.14
C ASN A 11 7.10 20.74 -21.26
N ASP A 12 7.70 21.93 -21.25
CA ASP A 12 7.03 23.22 -21.51
C ASP A 12 5.79 23.48 -20.64
N ILE A 13 5.97 23.33 -19.30
CA ILE A 13 4.87 23.49 -18.33
C ILE A 13 4.81 24.86 -17.64
N ALA A 14 5.77 25.75 -17.88
CA ALA A 14 5.73 27.10 -17.33
C ALA A 14 4.43 27.80 -17.73
N GLY A 15 3.72 28.36 -16.75
CA GLY A 15 2.43 29.01 -16.94
C GLY A 15 1.24 28.05 -17.16
N LYS A 16 1.44 26.75 -17.35
CA LYS A 16 0.35 25.78 -17.47
C LYS A 16 -0.26 25.44 -16.11
N ARG A 17 -1.58 25.21 -16.13
CA ARG A 17 -2.34 24.75 -14.98
C ARG A 17 -2.21 23.22 -14.91
N VAL A 18 -1.52 22.73 -13.90
CA VAL A 18 -1.27 21.30 -13.70
C VAL A 18 -2.12 20.79 -12.54
N LEU A 19 -3.14 19.98 -12.84
CA LEU A 19 -3.93 19.28 -11.83
C LEU A 19 -3.12 18.10 -11.30
N VAL A 20 -2.84 18.09 -10.01
CA VAL A 20 -2.06 17.03 -9.36
C VAL A 20 -2.93 16.28 -8.35
N ARG A 21 -3.23 15.02 -8.62
CA ARG A 21 -3.93 14.15 -7.67
C ARG A 21 -2.95 13.59 -6.66
N VAL A 22 -3.07 14.02 -5.42
CA VAL A 22 -2.21 13.63 -4.30
C VAL A 22 -2.99 12.90 -3.20
N ASP A 23 -2.30 12.13 -2.36
CA ASP A 23 -2.87 11.54 -1.16
C ASP A 23 -2.53 12.41 0.07
N LEU A 24 -3.50 13.19 0.51
CA LEU A 24 -3.44 14.02 1.69
C LEU A 24 -4.37 13.53 2.82
N ASN A 25 -4.77 12.25 2.78
CA ASN A 25 -5.63 11.66 3.80
C ASN A 25 -4.79 11.29 5.05
N VAL A 26 -4.32 12.31 5.74
CA VAL A 26 -3.45 12.23 6.93
C VAL A 26 -4.25 12.18 8.22
N PRO A 27 -3.74 11.61 9.32
CA PRO A 27 -4.40 11.66 10.62
C PRO A 27 -4.35 13.08 11.19
N VAL A 28 -5.49 13.52 11.71
CA VAL A 28 -5.67 14.83 12.36
C VAL A 28 -6.23 14.64 13.76
N ALA A 29 -5.64 15.29 14.74
CA ALA A 29 -6.14 15.39 16.10
C ALA A 29 -6.11 16.85 16.54
N ASP A 30 -7.21 17.33 17.16
CA ASP A 30 -7.35 18.71 17.63
C ASP A 30 -7.03 19.76 16.55
N GLY A 31 -7.44 19.50 15.29
CA GLY A 31 -7.21 20.39 14.15
C GLY A 31 -5.77 20.44 13.67
N LYS A 32 -4.89 19.51 14.10
CA LYS A 32 -3.49 19.43 13.68
C LYS A 32 -3.18 18.07 13.09
N VAL A 33 -2.39 18.07 12.03
CA VAL A 33 -1.83 16.84 11.45
C VAL A 33 -0.86 16.22 12.45
N THR A 34 -1.05 14.93 12.76
CA THR A 34 -0.21 14.18 13.71
C THR A 34 0.85 13.31 13.03
N ASP A 35 0.70 13.09 11.73
CA ASP A 35 1.66 12.36 10.89
C ASP A 35 1.63 12.96 9.47
N ALA A 36 2.74 13.59 9.08
CA ALA A 36 2.89 14.27 7.79
C ALA A 36 3.47 13.37 6.68
N THR A 37 3.77 12.11 6.94
CA THR A 37 4.47 11.19 6.01
C THR A 37 3.88 11.19 4.60
N ARG A 38 2.55 11.26 4.46
CA ARG A 38 1.90 11.30 3.14
C ARG A 38 2.14 12.61 2.41
N ILE A 39 2.20 13.73 3.14
CA ILE A 39 2.51 15.05 2.57
C ILE A 39 3.97 15.05 2.10
N GLU A 40 4.88 14.57 2.93
CA GLU A 40 6.32 14.47 2.61
C GLU A 40 6.57 13.63 1.35
N ARG A 41 5.84 12.54 1.18
CA ARG A 41 5.98 11.67 0.00
C ARG A 41 5.59 12.33 -1.31
N VAL A 42 4.57 13.19 -1.32
CA VAL A 42 4.11 13.87 -2.55
C VAL A 42 4.83 15.20 -2.79
N ALA A 43 5.56 15.71 -1.80
CA ALA A 43 6.32 16.96 -1.88
C ALA A 43 7.26 17.02 -3.09
N PRO A 44 8.05 15.98 -3.43
CA PRO A 44 8.93 16.02 -4.60
C PRO A 44 8.19 16.32 -5.90
N THR A 45 7.03 15.72 -6.15
CA THR A 45 6.20 16.00 -7.33
C THR A 45 5.73 17.45 -7.36
N ILE A 46 5.21 17.95 -6.25
CA ILE A 46 4.67 19.30 -6.14
C ILE A 46 5.76 20.35 -6.36
N LEU A 47 6.89 20.21 -5.66
CA LEU A 47 8.00 21.14 -5.73
C LEU A 47 8.70 21.12 -7.11
N GLU A 48 8.82 19.95 -7.74
CA GLU A 48 9.38 19.86 -9.10
C GLU A 48 8.51 20.62 -10.11
N LEU A 49 7.18 20.45 -10.06
CA LEU A 49 6.27 21.16 -10.95
C LEU A 49 6.27 22.67 -10.70
N SER A 50 6.23 23.09 -9.43
CA SER A 50 6.29 24.48 -9.02
C SER A 50 7.61 25.15 -9.48
N SER A 51 8.75 24.49 -9.26
CA SER A 51 10.06 25.00 -9.66
C SER A 51 10.23 25.14 -11.19
N LYS A 52 9.48 24.36 -11.97
CA LYS A 52 9.41 24.47 -13.43
C LYS A 52 8.42 25.56 -13.90
N GLY A 53 7.84 26.33 -12.97
CA GLY A 53 6.93 27.44 -13.27
C GLY A 53 5.48 27.00 -13.58
N ALA A 54 5.08 25.77 -13.28
CA ALA A 54 3.70 25.36 -13.39
C ALA A 54 2.82 26.03 -12.33
N LYS A 55 1.56 26.30 -12.66
CA LYS A 55 0.51 26.63 -11.68
C LYS A 55 -0.02 25.31 -11.14
N VAL A 56 0.43 24.94 -9.93
CA VAL A 56 0.18 23.62 -9.35
C VAL A 56 -1.15 23.62 -8.61
N ILE A 57 -2.09 22.76 -9.01
CA ILE A 57 -3.43 22.70 -8.46
C ILE A 57 -3.64 21.30 -7.88
N LEU A 58 -3.64 21.20 -6.55
CA LEU A 58 -3.73 19.96 -5.82
C LEU A 58 -5.19 19.51 -5.68
N LEU A 59 -5.43 18.24 -6.04
CA LEU A 59 -6.68 17.53 -5.85
C LEU A 59 -6.46 16.41 -4.84
N ALA A 60 -7.27 16.36 -3.80
CA ALA A 60 -7.21 15.28 -2.81
C ALA A 60 -8.60 14.93 -2.27
N HIS A 61 -8.69 13.74 -1.67
CA HIS A 61 -9.82 13.41 -0.82
C HIS A 61 -9.38 13.36 0.64
N PHE A 62 -10.33 13.58 1.53
CA PHE A 62 -10.11 13.47 2.97
C PHE A 62 -11.32 12.79 3.63
N GLY A 63 -11.09 11.71 4.37
CA GLY A 63 -12.15 10.96 5.00
C GLY A 63 -13.20 10.37 4.04
N ARG A 64 -14.43 10.23 4.54
CA ARG A 64 -15.57 9.62 3.82
C ARG A 64 -16.85 10.42 4.00
N PRO A 65 -16.97 11.61 3.39
CA PRO A 65 -18.10 12.53 3.57
C PRO A 65 -19.41 12.11 2.88
N LYS A 66 -19.41 11.03 2.10
CA LYS A 66 -20.58 10.50 1.38
C LYS A 66 -21.20 11.48 0.37
N GLY A 67 -20.41 12.38 -0.20
CA GLY A 67 -20.84 13.33 -1.22
C GLY A 67 -21.53 14.57 -0.66
N GLU A 68 -21.21 14.97 0.56
CA GLU A 68 -21.75 16.19 1.22
C GLU A 68 -20.59 16.92 1.93
N PRO A 69 -20.59 18.28 1.94
CA PRO A 69 -19.62 19.04 2.69
C PRO A 69 -19.73 18.80 4.20
N VAL A 70 -18.61 18.46 4.83
CA VAL A 70 -18.48 18.22 6.28
C VAL A 70 -17.29 19.00 6.80
N ALA A 71 -17.50 19.95 7.70
CA ALA A 71 -16.47 20.87 8.19
C ALA A 71 -15.25 20.15 8.77
N ASP A 72 -15.47 19.09 9.57
CA ASP A 72 -14.41 18.34 10.25
C ASP A 72 -13.48 17.56 9.29
N ILE A 73 -13.86 17.43 8.03
CA ILE A 73 -13.06 16.77 6.99
C ILE A 73 -12.85 17.67 5.77
N SER A 74 -12.88 18.99 5.98
CA SER A 74 -12.37 19.97 5.00
C SER A 74 -10.85 19.89 4.91
N LEU A 75 -10.33 20.01 3.68
CA LEU A 75 -8.89 20.05 3.44
C LEU A 75 -8.25 21.36 3.93
N SER A 76 -9.04 22.40 4.25
CA SER A 76 -8.50 23.64 4.80
C SER A 76 -7.69 23.44 6.09
N GLN A 77 -8.06 22.46 6.91
CA GLN A 77 -7.37 22.17 8.17
C GLN A 77 -5.94 21.63 8.00
N ILE A 78 -5.62 21.07 6.83
CA ILE A 78 -4.30 20.50 6.58
C ILE A 78 -3.38 21.46 5.81
N VAL A 79 -3.88 22.60 5.30
CA VAL A 79 -3.08 23.60 4.59
C VAL A 79 -1.82 23.99 5.36
N PRO A 80 -1.89 24.32 6.68
CA PRO A 80 -0.68 24.69 7.41
C PRO A 80 0.42 23.61 7.42
N ALA A 81 0.02 22.32 7.50
CA ALA A 81 0.98 21.22 7.47
C ALA A 81 1.56 21.02 6.06
N VAL A 82 0.78 21.27 5.02
CA VAL A 82 1.28 21.23 3.63
C VAL A 82 2.28 22.36 3.40
N GLU A 83 1.99 23.58 3.85
CA GLU A 83 2.92 24.71 3.77
C GLU A 83 4.23 24.45 4.52
N GLU A 84 4.14 23.89 5.73
CA GLU A 84 5.30 23.55 6.54
C GLU A 84 6.21 22.51 5.83
N VAL A 85 5.63 21.44 5.28
CA VAL A 85 6.40 20.39 4.58
C VAL A 85 6.99 20.89 3.27
N LEU A 86 6.26 21.72 2.52
CA LEU A 86 6.73 22.24 1.23
C LEU A 86 7.68 23.44 1.38
N ASP A 87 7.74 24.06 2.55
CA ASP A 87 8.39 25.37 2.76
C ASP A 87 7.93 26.39 1.68
N HIS A 88 6.64 26.37 1.37
CA HIS A 88 6.03 27.17 0.30
C HIS A 88 4.59 27.55 0.65
N ALA A 89 4.17 28.76 0.31
CA ALA A 89 2.80 29.22 0.50
C ALA A 89 1.82 28.41 -0.36
N VAL A 90 0.68 28.02 0.24
CA VAL A 90 -0.37 27.24 -0.41
C VAL A 90 -1.71 27.95 -0.30
N SER A 91 -2.24 28.42 -1.42
CA SER A 91 -3.59 28.97 -1.49
C SER A 91 -4.65 27.89 -1.32
N PHE A 92 -5.85 28.23 -0.87
CA PHE A 92 -6.95 27.30 -0.69
C PHE A 92 -8.23 27.80 -1.38
N ALA A 93 -8.92 26.91 -2.09
CA ALA A 93 -10.25 27.15 -2.65
C ALA A 93 -11.31 26.35 -1.91
N THR A 94 -12.42 26.96 -1.58
CA THR A 94 -13.51 26.38 -0.77
C THR A 94 -14.41 25.39 -1.52
N ASP A 95 -14.09 25.11 -2.80
CA ASP A 95 -14.67 24.03 -3.60
C ASP A 95 -13.63 23.55 -4.62
N CYS A 96 -13.82 22.36 -5.14
CA CYS A 96 -12.95 21.79 -6.18
C CYS A 96 -13.48 22.02 -7.60
N ILE A 97 -14.67 22.56 -7.76
CA ILE A 97 -15.30 22.91 -9.06
C ILE A 97 -16.02 24.26 -8.97
N GLY A 98 -16.51 24.72 -10.12
CA GLY A 98 -17.33 25.94 -10.21
C GLY A 98 -16.58 27.22 -9.92
N VAL A 99 -17.32 28.27 -9.55
CA VAL A 99 -16.78 29.62 -9.37
C VAL A 99 -15.67 29.71 -8.30
N PRO A 100 -15.77 29.07 -7.13
CA PRO A 100 -14.70 29.15 -6.13
C PRO A 100 -13.36 28.59 -6.64
N ALA A 101 -13.39 27.48 -7.35
CA ALA A 101 -12.19 26.90 -7.95
C ALA A 101 -11.65 27.76 -9.09
N ALA A 102 -12.50 28.18 -10.03
CA ALA A 102 -12.12 28.99 -11.18
C ALA A 102 -11.49 30.33 -10.76
N ASP A 103 -12.08 31.04 -9.77
CA ASP A 103 -11.56 32.30 -9.27
C ASP A 103 -10.21 32.15 -8.55
N ALA A 104 -10.01 31.04 -7.83
CA ALA A 104 -8.75 30.75 -7.19
C ALA A 104 -7.64 30.43 -8.23
N VAL A 105 -7.95 29.59 -9.21
CA VAL A 105 -7.04 29.24 -10.32
C VAL A 105 -6.63 30.46 -11.14
N ALA A 106 -7.59 31.38 -11.41
CA ALA A 106 -7.31 32.60 -12.17
C ALA A 106 -6.31 33.56 -11.49
N LYS A 107 -6.14 33.46 -10.16
CA LYS A 107 -5.21 34.30 -9.38
C LYS A 107 -3.80 33.74 -9.29
N LEU A 108 -3.55 32.51 -9.73
CA LEU A 108 -2.25 31.88 -9.65
C LEU A 108 -1.24 32.53 -10.59
N ASN A 109 -0.05 32.80 -10.07
CA ASN A 109 1.14 33.09 -10.84
C ASN A 109 1.91 31.79 -11.14
N ASP A 110 2.90 31.88 -12.00
CA ASP A 110 3.79 30.77 -12.32
C ASP A 110 4.57 30.33 -11.06
N GLY A 111 4.49 29.04 -10.76
CA GLY A 111 5.10 28.46 -9.57
C GLY A 111 4.21 28.43 -8.32
N ASP A 112 3.06 29.10 -8.33
CA ASP A 112 2.12 29.07 -7.21
C ASP A 112 1.49 27.70 -7.01
N ILE A 113 1.12 27.39 -5.76
CA ILE A 113 0.46 26.16 -5.35
C ILE A 113 -0.93 26.48 -4.79
N LEU A 114 -1.94 25.76 -5.26
CA LEU A 114 -3.34 25.85 -4.82
C LEU A 114 -3.84 24.49 -4.38
N LEU A 115 -4.41 24.38 -3.20
CA LEU A 115 -5.17 23.21 -2.77
C LEU A 115 -6.66 23.47 -2.96
N LEU A 116 -7.34 22.62 -3.73
CA LEU A 116 -8.79 22.63 -3.85
C LEU A 116 -9.43 21.84 -2.71
N GLU A 117 -10.70 22.14 -2.41
CA GLU A 117 -11.46 21.44 -1.38
C GLU A 117 -11.69 19.96 -1.74
N ASN A 118 -11.99 19.17 -0.75
CA ASN A 118 -12.21 17.72 -0.77
C ASN A 118 -13.10 17.26 -1.92
N THR A 119 -12.53 16.54 -2.88
CA THR A 119 -13.27 16.07 -4.07
C THR A 119 -14.45 15.18 -3.71
N ARG A 120 -14.39 14.47 -2.57
CA ARG A 120 -15.49 13.62 -2.07
C ARG A 120 -16.66 14.38 -1.45
N PHE A 121 -16.61 15.70 -1.37
CA PHE A 121 -17.80 16.49 -1.06
C PHE A 121 -18.83 16.45 -2.19
N HIS A 122 -18.42 15.98 -3.37
CA HIS A 122 -19.29 15.80 -4.53
C HIS A 122 -19.60 14.32 -4.77
N LYS A 123 -20.89 14.00 -4.95
CA LYS A 123 -21.36 12.63 -5.24
C LYS A 123 -20.81 12.08 -6.58
N GLY A 124 -20.39 12.96 -7.48
CA GLY A 124 -19.83 12.62 -8.77
C GLY A 124 -18.41 12.03 -8.68
N GLU A 125 -17.66 12.30 -7.61
CA GLU A 125 -16.28 11.83 -7.45
C GLU A 125 -16.21 10.30 -7.46
N GLU A 126 -16.86 9.64 -6.53
CA GLU A 126 -16.80 8.18 -6.40
C GLU A 126 -17.54 7.42 -7.51
N LYS A 127 -18.43 8.12 -8.24
CA LYS A 127 -19.17 7.56 -9.38
C LYS A 127 -18.46 7.73 -10.71
N ASN A 128 -17.34 8.44 -10.72
CA ASN A 128 -16.67 8.85 -11.96
C ASN A 128 -17.64 9.56 -12.93
N ASP A 129 -18.46 10.45 -12.39
CA ASP A 129 -19.52 11.14 -13.14
C ASP A 129 -18.92 12.05 -14.21
N PRO A 130 -19.29 11.90 -15.50
CA PRO A 130 -18.69 12.68 -16.59
C PRO A 130 -18.83 14.19 -16.43
N THR A 131 -19.96 14.67 -15.90
CA THR A 131 -20.20 16.11 -15.69
C THR A 131 -19.26 16.65 -14.63
N PHE A 132 -19.04 15.88 -13.56
CA PHE A 132 -18.10 16.25 -12.51
C PHE A 132 -16.64 16.20 -13.00
N VAL A 133 -16.30 15.20 -13.83
CA VAL A 133 -14.97 15.11 -14.47
C VAL A 133 -14.71 16.33 -15.34
N GLU A 134 -15.68 16.74 -16.19
CA GLU A 134 -15.56 17.95 -17.03
C GLU A 134 -15.37 19.21 -16.19
N ALA A 135 -16.11 19.33 -15.07
CA ALA A 135 -15.99 20.48 -14.17
C ALA A 135 -14.62 20.52 -13.46
N LEU A 136 -14.05 19.38 -13.08
CA LEU A 136 -12.68 19.31 -12.55
C LEU A 136 -11.65 19.65 -13.63
N ALA A 137 -11.78 19.07 -14.84
CA ALA A 137 -10.86 19.26 -15.95
C ALA A 137 -10.78 20.71 -16.43
N ALA A 138 -11.86 21.49 -16.28
CA ALA A 138 -11.88 22.92 -16.62
C ALA A 138 -10.82 23.75 -15.85
N ASN A 139 -10.35 23.27 -14.72
CA ASN A 139 -9.33 23.93 -13.89
C ASN A 139 -7.88 23.68 -14.35
N GLY A 140 -7.64 22.79 -15.31
CA GLY A 140 -6.27 22.40 -15.69
C GLY A 140 -6.05 22.18 -17.18
N ASP A 141 -4.78 22.15 -17.57
CA ASP A 141 -4.32 21.88 -18.94
C ASP A 141 -3.63 20.51 -19.03
N VAL A 142 -3.10 20.03 -17.91
CA VAL A 142 -2.38 18.76 -17.75
C VAL A 142 -2.79 18.11 -16.45
N TYR A 143 -2.79 16.79 -16.42
CA TYR A 143 -3.09 15.98 -15.23
C TYR A 143 -1.88 15.15 -14.81
N VAL A 144 -1.57 15.16 -13.52
CA VAL A 144 -0.55 14.31 -12.90
C VAL A 144 -1.21 13.47 -11.80
N ASN A 145 -1.11 12.15 -11.91
CA ASN A 145 -1.55 11.24 -10.84
C ASN A 145 -0.37 10.86 -9.95
N ASP A 146 -0.43 11.28 -8.70
CA ASP A 146 0.59 10.95 -7.68
C ASP A 146 -0.04 10.28 -6.44
N ALA A 147 -1.21 9.69 -6.60
CA ALA A 147 -1.97 9.04 -5.54
C ALA A 147 -2.21 7.56 -5.83
N PHE A 148 -1.15 6.74 -5.78
CA PHE A 148 -1.26 5.29 -5.99
C PHE A 148 -2.24 4.63 -5.01
N SER A 149 -2.32 5.11 -3.76
CA SER A 149 -3.28 4.64 -2.75
C SER A 149 -4.75 4.70 -3.20
N ALA A 150 -5.09 5.59 -4.14
CA ALA A 150 -6.42 5.75 -4.71
C ALA A 150 -6.58 5.10 -6.10
N ALA A 151 -5.51 4.56 -6.68
CA ALA A 151 -5.47 4.07 -8.06
C ALA A 151 -6.29 2.79 -8.31
N HIS A 152 -6.65 2.06 -7.26
CA HIS A 152 -7.49 0.88 -7.32
C HIS A 152 -8.98 1.19 -7.57
N ARG A 153 -9.36 2.47 -7.62
CA ARG A 153 -10.73 2.93 -7.84
C ARG A 153 -10.82 3.85 -9.05
N ALA A 154 -11.82 3.58 -9.91
CA ALA A 154 -12.14 4.45 -11.04
C ALA A 154 -12.97 5.65 -10.56
N HIS A 155 -12.34 6.62 -9.90
CA HIS A 155 -12.97 7.86 -9.48
C HIS A 155 -12.71 8.99 -10.48
N ALA A 156 -13.50 10.07 -10.41
CA ALA A 156 -13.37 11.21 -11.31
C ALA A 156 -11.98 11.85 -11.24
N SER A 157 -11.45 12.06 -10.02
CA SER A 157 -10.13 12.67 -9.81
C SER A 157 -8.95 11.71 -10.05
N THR A 158 -9.17 10.41 -10.28
CA THR A 158 -8.12 9.43 -10.56
C THR A 158 -8.13 8.98 -12.02
N GLU A 159 -9.17 8.27 -12.44
CA GLU A 159 -9.29 7.68 -13.77
C GLU A 159 -9.96 8.65 -14.76
N GLY A 160 -11.04 9.34 -14.32
CA GLY A 160 -11.82 10.23 -15.18
C GLY A 160 -10.99 11.37 -15.77
N LEU A 161 -10.23 12.10 -14.95
CA LEU A 161 -9.37 13.20 -15.43
C LEU A 161 -8.31 12.74 -16.45
N ALA A 162 -7.75 11.55 -16.29
CA ALA A 162 -6.74 11.01 -17.20
C ALA A 162 -7.30 10.67 -18.59
N ARG A 163 -8.63 10.58 -18.75
CA ARG A 163 -9.29 10.46 -20.06
C ARG A 163 -9.47 11.79 -20.78
N HIS A 164 -9.53 12.88 -20.02
CA HIS A 164 -9.83 14.22 -20.55
C HIS A 164 -8.58 15.07 -20.81
N LEU A 165 -7.51 14.85 -20.04
CA LEU A 165 -6.30 15.65 -20.10
C LEU A 165 -5.08 14.78 -20.43
N PRO A 166 -4.01 15.34 -21.01
CA PRO A 166 -2.73 14.66 -21.08
C PRO A 166 -2.30 14.25 -19.66
N ALA A 167 -2.06 12.94 -19.46
CA ALA A 167 -1.89 12.36 -18.13
C ALA A 167 -0.47 11.80 -17.93
N TYR A 168 0.07 12.04 -16.74
CA TYR A 168 1.42 11.65 -16.34
C TYR A 168 1.42 11.07 -14.93
N ALA A 169 2.39 10.20 -14.63
CA ALA A 169 2.65 9.75 -13.28
C ALA A 169 3.53 10.76 -12.54
N GLY A 170 3.16 11.11 -11.31
CA GLY A 170 4.03 11.84 -10.40
C GLY A 170 5.14 10.95 -9.84
N ARG A 171 6.07 11.51 -9.08
CA ARG A 171 7.26 10.78 -8.58
C ARG A 171 6.92 9.66 -7.62
N THR A 172 5.89 9.86 -6.77
CA THR A 172 5.43 8.79 -5.85
C THR A 172 4.78 7.66 -6.62
N MET A 173 3.91 7.97 -7.58
CA MET A 173 3.29 6.99 -8.46
C MET A 173 4.33 6.21 -9.26
N GLN A 174 5.33 6.91 -9.83
CA GLN A 174 6.43 6.31 -10.57
C GLN A 174 7.21 5.33 -9.70
N ALA A 175 7.62 5.75 -8.50
CA ALA A 175 8.37 4.90 -7.57
C ALA A 175 7.60 3.64 -7.18
N GLU A 176 6.30 3.77 -6.89
CA GLU A 176 5.41 2.62 -6.64
C GLU A 176 5.39 1.66 -7.82
N LEU A 177 5.11 2.16 -9.02
CA LEU A 177 5.00 1.32 -10.22
C LEU A 177 6.31 0.62 -10.57
N GLU A 178 7.46 1.30 -10.44
CA GLU A 178 8.77 0.71 -10.65
C GLU A 178 9.10 -0.38 -9.61
N ALA A 179 8.75 -0.14 -8.33
CA ALA A 179 8.96 -1.12 -7.27
C ALA A 179 8.07 -2.36 -7.47
N LEU A 180 6.82 -2.16 -7.86
CA LEU A 180 5.88 -3.23 -8.14
C LEU A 180 6.31 -4.08 -9.34
N GLU A 181 6.82 -3.44 -10.39
CA GLU A 181 7.37 -4.15 -11.56
C GLU A 181 8.55 -5.02 -11.18
N LYS A 182 9.48 -4.49 -10.38
CA LYS A 182 10.63 -5.25 -9.85
C LYS A 182 10.21 -6.38 -8.90
N GLY A 183 9.12 -6.16 -8.12
CA GLY A 183 8.64 -7.13 -7.14
C GLY A 183 7.94 -8.35 -7.75
N LEU A 184 7.01 -8.15 -8.68
CA LEU A 184 6.17 -9.22 -9.24
C LEU A 184 5.89 -9.10 -10.74
N GLY A 185 6.18 -7.97 -11.38
CA GLY A 185 5.98 -7.81 -12.82
C GLY A 185 7.05 -8.55 -13.62
N GLN A 186 8.30 -8.18 -13.41
CA GLN A 186 9.49 -8.81 -13.99
C GLN A 186 10.57 -9.01 -12.92
N PRO A 187 10.31 -9.83 -11.88
CA PRO A 187 11.24 -10.01 -10.77
C PRO A 187 12.45 -10.82 -11.18
N VAL A 188 13.57 -10.56 -10.51
CA VAL A 188 14.73 -11.46 -10.57
C VAL A 188 14.42 -12.67 -9.67
N ARG A 189 14.58 -13.87 -10.22
CA ARG A 189 14.33 -15.13 -9.50
C ARG A 189 15.58 -15.66 -8.81
N PRO A 190 15.44 -16.38 -7.68
CA PRO A 190 14.19 -16.85 -7.06
C PRO A 190 13.38 -15.75 -6.37
N VAL A 191 12.05 -15.83 -6.46
CA VAL A 191 11.10 -14.92 -5.82
C VAL A 191 10.49 -15.60 -4.61
N VAL A 192 10.58 -14.98 -3.45
CA VAL A 192 9.92 -15.42 -2.23
C VAL A 192 8.82 -14.42 -1.86
N ALA A 193 7.62 -14.91 -1.59
CA ALA A 193 6.58 -14.09 -0.97
C ALA A 193 6.37 -14.51 0.49
N ILE A 194 6.19 -13.53 1.37
CA ILE A 194 5.73 -13.73 2.74
C ILE A 194 4.35 -13.13 2.85
N VAL A 195 3.37 -13.96 3.21
CA VAL A 195 1.99 -13.52 3.43
C VAL A 195 1.57 -13.96 4.81
N GLY A 196 1.25 -12.99 5.66
CA GLY A 196 0.73 -13.22 7.00
C GLY A 196 -0.62 -12.56 7.21
N GLY A 197 -1.17 -12.73 8.41
CA GLY A 197 -2.42 -12.13 8.81
C GLY A 197 -3.34 -13.11 9.54
N ALA A 198 -4.52 -12.62 9.95
CA ALA A 198 -5.42 -13.38 10.80
C ALA A 198 -6.20 -14.46 10.03
N LYS A 199 -6.64 -14.17 8.79
CA LYS A 199 -7.65 -14.97 8.08
C LYS A 199 -7.30 -15.23 6.62
N VAL A 200 -7.45 -16.47 6.17
CA VAL A 200 -7.33 -16.89 4.76
C VAL A 200 -8.40 -16.23 3.90
N SER A 201 -9.64 -16.14 4.41
CA SER A 201 -10.79 -15.57 3.69
C SER A 201 -10.55 -14.16 3.16
N SER A 202 -9.69 -13.39 3.83
CA SER A 202 -9.36 -12.03 3.42
C SER A 202 -8.28 -11.94 2.33
N LYS A 203 -7.62 -13.08 1.97
CA LYS A 203 -6.45 -13.09 1.08
C LYS A 203 -6.45 -14.23 0.06
N ILE A 204 -7.61 -14.84 -0.20
CA ILE A 204 -7.70 -15.98 -1.13
C ILE A 204 -7.18 -15.59 -2.52
N ASP A 205 -7.66 -14.47 -3.08
CA ASP A 205 -7.26 -14.00 -4.41
C ASP A 205 -5.75 -13.71 -4.46
N LEU A 206 -5.22 -13.11 -3.39
CA LEU A 206 -3.80 -12.85 -3.25
C LEU A 206 -2.97 -14.15 -3.30
N LEU A 207 -3.34 -15.13 -2.47
CA LEU A 207 -2.62 -16.40 -2.39
C LEU A 207 -2.67 -17.15 -3.73
N MET A 208 -3.86 -17.23 -4.35
CA MET A 208 -4.06 -17.87 -5.65
C MET A 208 -3.29 -17.21 -6.80
N ASN A 209 -3.08 -15.89 -6.74
CA ASN A 209 -2.25 -15.19 -7.72
C ASN A 209 -0.75 -15.41 -7.44
N LEU A 210 -0.33 -15.33 -6.18
CA LEU A 210 1.08 -15.43 -5.81
C LEU A 210 1.66 -16.82 -6.09
N VAL A 211 0.94 -17.90 -5.81
CA VAL A 211 1.44 -19.28 -6.06
C VAL A 211 1.82 -19.54 -7.52
N LYS A 212 1.25 -18.75 -8.45
CA LYS A 212 1.58 -18.82 -9.89
C LYS A 212 2.80 -17.97 -10.28
N LYS A 213 3.24 -17.07 -9.40
CA LYS A 213 4.24 -16.06 -9.73
C LYS A 213 5.54 -16.19 -8.96
N VAL A 214 5.54 -16.85 -7.80
CA VAL A 214 6.70 -16.94 -6.90
C VAL A 214 7.25 -18.36 -6.82
N ASP A 215 8.52 -18.49 -6.44
CA ASP A 215 9.18 -19.79 -6.26
C ASP A 215 8.88 -20.39 -4.87
N ALA A 216 8.65 -19.54 -3.87
CA ALA A 216 8.20 -19.96 -2.55
C ALA A 216 7.22 -18.96 -1.94
N LEU A 217 6.21 -19.47 -1.23
CA LEU A 217 5.23 -18.71 -0.49
C LEU A 217 5.25 -19.13 0.98
N VAL A 218 5.76 -18.24 1.82
CA VAL A 218 5.73 -18.36 3.29
C VAL A 218 4.39 -17.87 3.79
N ILE A 219 3.69 -18.71 4.55
CA ILE A 219 2.39 -18.38 5.14
C ILE A 219 2.56 -18.28 6.66
N GLY A 220 2.26 -17.09 7.22
CA GLY A 220 2.37 -16.78 8.63
C GLY A 220 1.07 -16.31 9.28
N GLY A 221 1.15 -16.01 10.58
CA GLY A 221 0.01 -15.53 11.35
C GLY A 221 -1.10 -16.57 11.53
N GLY A 222 -2.29 -16.12 11.93
CA GLY A 222 -3.46 -16.96 12.15
C GLY A 222 -3.89 -17.76 10.93
N MET A 223 -3.65 -17.21 9.72
CA MET A 223 -3.97 -17.91 8.48
C MET A 223 -3.15 -19.19 8.28
N ALA A 224 -1.92 -19.27 8.78
CA ALA A 224 -1.11 -20.47 8.71
C ALA A 224 -1.79 -21.66 9.43
N ASN A 225 -2.49 -21.40 10.52
CA ASN A 225 -3.22 -22.42 11.28
C ASN A 225 -4.30 -23.10 10.43
N THR A 226 -4.96 -22.37 9.52
CA THR A 226 -5.94 -22.94 8.59
C THR A 226 -5.29 -23.93 7.62
N PHE A 227 -4.09 -23.63 7.10
CA PHE A 227 -3.34 -24.55 6.26
C PHE A 227 -2.83 -25.78 7.02
N ILE A 228 -2.38 -25.57 8.26
CA ILE A 228 -1.92 -26.65 9.15
C ILE A 228 -3.08 -27.58 9.49
N ALA A 229 -4.26 -27.03 9.87
CA ALA A 229 -5.47 -27.78 10.15
C ALA A 229 -5.96 -28.54 8.90
N ALA A 230 -5.88 -27.95 7.71
CA ALA A 230 -6.22 -28.60 6.45
C ALA A 230 -5.36 -29.84 6.14
N ARG A 231 -4.14 -29.92 6.72
CA ARG A 231 -3.28 -31.11 6.68
C ARG A 231 -3.63 -32.15 7.74
N GLY A 232 -4.62 -31.88 8.60
CA GLY A 232 -5.06 -32.78 9.65
C GLY A 232 -4.39 -32.58 11.02
N THR A 233 -3.58 -31.55 11.20
CA THR A 233 -2.94 -31.22 12.48
C THR A 233 -3.93 -30.47 13.38
N ASN A 234 -3.98 -30.83 14.65
CA ASN A 234 -4.77 -30.11 15.65
C ASN A 234 -4.06 -28.79 16.02
N VAL A 235 -4.77 -27.68 15.87
CA VAL A 235 -4.24 -26.33 16.14
C VAL A 235 -4.74 -25.75 17.47
N GLY A 236 -5.31 -26.57 18.35
CA GLY A 236 -5.81 -26.17 19.67
C GLY A 236 -6.87 -25.07 19.58
N LYS A 237 -6.68 -24.02 20.39
CA LYS A 237 -7.55 -22.82 20.38
C LYS A 237 -7.05 -21.71 19.45
N SER A 238 -6.10 -22.00 18.56
CA SER A 238 -5.57 -21.05 17.61
C SER A 238 -6.67 -20.50 16.70
N LEU A 239 -6.54 -19.24 16.30
CA LEU A 239 -7.39 -18.67 15.26
C LEU A 239 -7.27 -19.51 13.98
N CYS A 240 -8.38 -20.08 13.53
CA CYS A 240 -8.43 -20.99 12.38
C CYS A 240 -9.80 -20.93 11.71
N GLU A 241 -9.82 -20.86 10.38
CA GLU A 241 -11.04 -20.94 9.57
C GLU A 241 -11.22 -22.39 9.06
N HIS A 242 -11.75 -23.27 9.93
CA HIS A 242 -11.92 -24.70 9.61
C HIS A 242 -12.80 -24.97 8.39
N ASP A 243 -13.77 -24.12 8.12
CA ASP A 243 -14.65 -24.14 6.94
C ASP A 243 -13.91 -23.85 5.64
N LEU A 244 -12.72 -23.24 5.69
CA LEU A 244 -11.86 -23.00 4.56
C LEU A 244 -10.76 -24.04 4.33
N ALA A 245 -10.83 -25.19 5.00
CA ALA A 245 -9.83 -26.25 4.84
C ALA A 245 -9.70 -26.73 3.37
N GLU A 246 -10.81 -26.86 2.65
CA GLU A 246 -10.76 -27.24 1.23
C GLU A 246 -10.16 -26.14 0.36
N THR A 247 -10.44 -24.87 0.65
CA THR A 247 -9.80 -23.72 -0.03
C THR A 247 -8.29 -23.72 0.20
N ALA A 248 -7.83 -23.95 1.43
CA ALA A 248 -6.41 -24.08 1.74
C ALA A 248 -5.74 -25.24 0.98
N LYS A 249 -6.42 -26.39 0.86
CA LYS A 249 -5.93 -27.51 0.04
C LYS A 249 -5.85 -27.15 -1.44
N GLN A 250 -6.83 -26.44 -1.99
CA GLN A 250 -6.80 -25.99 -3.40
C GLN A 250 -5.61 -25.06 -3.66
N ILE A 251 -5.32 -24.13 -2.74
CA ILE A 251 -4.15 -23.24 -2.84
C ILE A 251 -2.85 -24.07 -2.83
N MET A 252 -2.73 -25.08 -1.95
CA MET A 252 -1.57 -25.97 -1.91
C MET A 252 -1.41 -26.80 -3.19
N ILE A 253 -2.51 -27.29 -3.78
CA ILE A 253 -2.51 -28.01 -5.05
C ILE A 253 -2.06 -27.10 -6.20
N GLU A 254 -2.61 -25.89 -6.27
CA GLU A 254 -2.23 -24.90 -7.28
C GLU A 254 -0.75 -24.54 -7.17
N ALA A 255 -0.25 -24.35 -5.94
CA ALA A 255 1.16 -24.10 -5.67
C ALA A 255 2.05 -25.24 -6.20
N ALA A 256 1.69 -26.49 -5.88
CA ALA A 256 2.43 -27.67 -6.36
C ALA A 256 2.43 -27.75 -7.90
N THR A 257 1.28 -27.46 -8.53
CA THR A 257 1.13 -27.44 -9.99
C THR A 257 1.98 -26.35 -10.64
N SER A 258 2.11 -25.20 -9.99
CA SER A 258 2.87 -24.06 -10.46
C SER A 258 4.37 -24.14 -10.12
N GLY A 259 4.80 -25.16 -9.36
CA GLY A 259 6.18 -25.30 -8.90
C GLY A 259 6.56 -24.37 -7.75
N CYS A 260 5.57 -23.80 -7.06
CA CYS A 260 5.77 -22.94 -5.91
C CYS A 260 5.83 -23.76 -4.60
N ALA A 261 6.86 -23.56 -3.79
CA ALA A 261 6.98 -24.17 -2.49
C ALA A 261 6.09 -23.46 -1.46
N ILE A 262 5.16 -24.16 -0.82
CA ILE A 262 4.44 -23.63 0.35
C ILE A 262 5.26 -23.89 1.60
N VAL A 263 5.65 -22.81 2.29
CA VAL A 263 6.42 -22.85 3.52
C VAL A 263 5.49 -22.55 4.70
N LEU A 264 5.20 -23.57 5.49
CA LEU A 264 4.39 -23.48 6.70
C LEU A 264 5.26 -23.61 7.95
N PRO A 265 4.82 -23.08 9.10
CA PRO A 265 5.51 -23.25 10.36
C PRO A 265 5.73 -24.72 10.73
N GLU A 266 6.93 -25.05 11.24
CA GLU A 266 7.30 -26.36 11.77
C GLU A 266 7.21 -26.39 13.29
N ASP A 267 7.26 -25.22 13.93
CA ASP A 267 7.08 -25.00 15.37
C ASP A 267 6.34 -23.67 15.61
N GLY A 268 5.78 -23.50 16.77
CA GLY A 268 5.02 -22.33 17.14
C GLY A 268 5.25 -21.91 18.59
N VAL A 269 5.15 -20.63 18.87
CA VAL A 269 5.08 -20.08 20.22
C VAL A 269 3.62 -20.03 20.62
N VAL A 270 3.26 -20.85 21.63
CA VAL A 270 1.87 -21.01 22.07
C VAL A 270 1.65 -20.37 23.44
N ALA A 271 0.47 -19.82 23.63
CA ALA A 271 0.03 -19.28 24.92
C ALA A 271 -1.44 -19.65 25.17
N ARG A 272 -1.86 -19.56 26.44
CA ARG A 272 -3.26 -19.82 26.84
C ARG A 272 -4.09 -18.54 26.93
N GLU A 273 -3.42 -17.38 26.85
CA GLU A 273 -4.03 -16.05 26.89
C GLU A 273 -3.47 -15.18 25.77
N PHE A 274 -4.35 -14.44 25.12
CA PHE A 274 -3.97 -13.43 24.11
C PHE A 274 -3.72 -12.08 24.80
N LYS A 275 -2.53 -11.92 25.38
CA LYS A 275 -2.10 -10.67 26.02
C LYS A 275 -0.59 -10.52 26.02
N ALA A 276 -0.11 -9.28 26.16
CA ALA A 276 1.32 -8.99 26.31
C ALA A 276 1.88 -9.69 27.56
N GLY A 277 3.08 -10.27 27.42
CA GLY A 277 3.75 -10.98 28.50
C GLY A 277 3.07 -12.27 28.95
N ALA A 278 2.13 -12.83 28.18
CA ALA A 278 1.52 -14.11 28.52
C ALA A 278 2.56 -15.21 28.62
N ALA A 279 2.36 -16.11 29.61
CA ALA A 279 3.18 -17.32 29.75
C ALA A 279 3.07 -18.13 28.44
N ASN A 280 4.21 -18.47 27.86
CA ASN A 280 4.30 -19.11 26.57
C ASN A 280 5.35 -20.21 26.56
N GLU A 281 5.25 -21.07 25.57
CA GLU A 281 6.22 -22.13 25.31
C GLU A 281 6.34 -22.37 23.80
N THR A 282 7.50 -22.83 23.37
CA THR A 282 7.70 -23.25 21.97
C THR A 282 7.39 -24.74 21.86
N VAL A 283 6.53 -25.10 20.91
CA VAL A 283 6.13 -26.48 20.65
C VAL A 283 6.30 -26.83 19.17
N ASP A 284 6.51 -28.13 18.89
CA ASP A 284 6.39 -28.64 17.52
C ASP A 284 4.95 -28.42 17.03
N ILE A 285 4.80 -28.09 15.73
CA ILE A 285 3.50 -27.77 15.19
C ILE A 285 2.48 -28.96 15.28
N ASN A 286 2.97 -30.18 15.38
CA ASN A 286 2.17 -31.37 15.56
C ASN A 286 1.85 -31.69 17.03
N ALA A 287 2.36 -30.88 17.97
CA ALA A 287 2.21 -31.07 19.41
C ALA A 287 1.55 -29.88 20.11
N ILE A 288 0.73 -29.11 19.39
CA ILE A 288 0.01 -27.95 19.96
C ILE A 288 -0.97 -28.43 21.04
N PRO A 289 -0.88 -27.92 22.30
CA PRO A 289 -1.83 -28.25 23.34
C PRO A 289 -3.26 -27.82 22.99
N ALA A 290 -4.25 -28.66 23.28
CA ALA A 290 -5.65 -28.41 22.93
C ALA A 290 -6.22 -27.13 23.59
N ASP A 291 -5.64 -26.67 24.69
CA ASP A 291 -6.06 -25.47 25.43
C ASP A 291 -5.23 -24.22 25.10
N ALA A 292 -4.24 -24.33 24.22
CA ALA A 292 -3.36 -23.25 23.82
C ALA A 292 -3.62 -22.76 22.39
N MET A 293 -3.15 -21.56 22.09
CA MET A 293 -3.21 -20.93 20.77
C MET A 293 -1.81 -20.56 20.28
N VAL A 294 -1.52 -20.76 19.01
CA VAL A 294 -0.30 -20.31 18.36
C VAL A 294 -0.40 -18.80 18.14
N LEU A 295 0.52 -18.04 18.70
CA LEU A 295 0.57 -16.57 18.62
C LEU A 295 1.75 -16.06 17.80
N ASP A 296 2.81 -16.87 17.63
CA ASP A 296 3.93 -16.57 16.75
C ASP A 296 4.53 -17.86 16.20
N VAL A 297 5.32 -17.77 15.13
CA VAL A 297 6.08 -18.93 14.65
C VAL A 297 7.29 -19.15 15.54
N GLY A 298 7.72 -20.42 15.67
CA GLY A 298 8.84 -20.76 16.54
C GLY A 298 10.22 -20.52 15.89
N PRO A 299 11.29 -20.67 16.69
CA PRO A 299 12.67 -20.41 16.23
C PRO A 299 13.10 -21.27 15.04
N LYS A 300 12.67 -22.53 14.98
CA LYS A 300 13.01 -23.43 13.86
C LYS A 300 12.37 -22.93 12.56
N SER A 301 11.12 -22.47 12.62
CA SER A 301 10.41 -21.86 11.49
C SER A 301 11.07 -20.56 11.06
N VAL A 302 11.52 -19.73 12.01
CA VAL A 302 12.26 -18.48 11.73
C VAL A 302 13.53 -18.78 10.92
N GLU A 303 14.32 -19.78 11.33
CA GLU A 303 15.54 -20.14 10.59
C GLU A 303 15.23 -20.68 9.18
N SER A 304 14.16 -21.45 9.03
CA SER A 304 13.67 -21.86 7.70
C SER A 304 13.28 -20.65 6.82
N ILE A 305 12.55 -19.69 7.38
CA ILE A 305 12.16 -18.47 6.68
C ILE A 305 13.38 -17.64 6.27
N LYS A 306 14.35 -17.45 7.17
CA LYS A 306 15.61 -16.76 6.87
C LYS A 306 16.39 -17.47 5.77
N ALA A 307 16.40 -18.80 5.74
CA ALA A 307 17.05 -19.56 4.69
C ALA A 307 16.39 -19.34 3.32
N TRP A 308 15.06 -19.21 3.26
CA TRP A 308 14.35 -18.85 2.04
C TRP A 308 14.67 -17.41 1.61
N ILE A 309 14.65 -16.44 2.53
CA ILE A 309 15.02 -15.04 2.26
C ILE A 309 16.47 -14.97 1.71
N SER A 310 17.40 -15.71 2.31
CA SER A 310 18.81 -15.71 1.89
C SER A 310 19.05 -16.29 0.48
N ARG A 311 18.14 -17.11 -0.03
CA ARG A 311 18.19 -17.69 -1.39
C ARG A 311 17.46 -16.84 -2.42
N ALA A 312 16.62 -15.91 -1.96
CA ALA A 312 15.80 -15.06 -2.83
C ALA A 312 16.66 -13.95 -3.46
N GLU A 313 16.37 -13.63 -4.70
CA GLU A 313 16.80 -12.38 -5.35
C GLU A 313 15.71 -11.29 -5.20
N THR A 314 14.45 -11.75 -5.04
CA THR A 314 13.30 -10.85 -4.83
C THR A 314 12.43 -11.36 -3.68
N LEU A 315 12.07 -10.46 -2.77
CA LEU A 315 11.13 -10.68 -1.68
C LEU A 315 9.92 -9.75 -1.83
N VAL A 316 8.72 -10.32 -1.72
CA VAL A 316 7.48 -9.56 -1.59
C VAL A 316 6.82 -9.90 -0.27
N TRP A 317 6.49 -8.89 0.55
CA TRP A 317 6.00 -9.12 1.91
C TRP A 317 4.69 -8.39 2.18
N ASN A 318 3.67 -9.15 2.62
CA ASN A 318 2.38 -8.62 3.04
C ASN A 318 1.84 -9.34 4.27
N GLY A 319 1.99 -8.74 5.44
CA GLY A 319 1.44 -9.21 6.72
C GLY A 319 2.46 -9.88 7.64
N PRO A 320 2.24 -9.79 8.97
CA PRO A 320 3.15 -10.30 9.99
C PRO A 320 3.09 -11.83 10.11
N LEU A 321 4.14 -12.40 10.73
CA LEU A 321 4.25 -13.84 10.99
C LEU A 321 3.54 -14.28 12.26
N GLY A 322 3.31 -13.37 13.21
CA GLY A 322 2.67 -13.60 14.49
C GLY A 322 1.83 -12.41 14.94
N ALA A 323 1.40 -12.41 16.20
CA ALA A 323 0.68 -11.32 16.84
C ALA A 323 1.64 -10.20 17.26
N PHE A 324 2.24 -9.54 16.25
CA PHE A 324 3.37 -8.63 16.40
C PHE A 324 3.08 -7.39 17.26
N GLU A 325 1.80 -7.07 17.49
CA GLU A 325 1.39 -5.93 18.32
C GLU A 325 1.60 -6.18 19.82
N ILE A 326 1.83 -7.43 20.23
CA ILE A 326 1.99 -7.82 21.63
C ILE A 326 3.24 -8.65 21.86
N GLU A 327 4.17 -8.12 22.65
CA GLU A 327 5.38 -8.85 23.08
C GLU A 327 5.02 -10.06 23.98
N PRO A 328 5.69 -11.22 23.79
CA PRO A 328 6.85 -11.47 22.93
C PRO A 328 6.52 -12.09 21.57
N PHE A 329 5.28 -11.96 21.08
CA PHE A 329 4.79 -12.63 19.87
C PHE A 329 5.09 -11.83 18.58
N ASP A 330 5.93 -10.81 18.67
CA ASP A 330 6.53 -10.03 17.58
C ASP A 330 7.88 -10.62 17.12
N ALA A 331 8.48 -11.50 17.91
CA ALA A 331 9.87 -11.93 17.78
C ALA A 331 10.20 -12.50 16.40
N ALA A 332 9.35 -13.35 15.84
CA ALA A 332 9.59 -13.96 14.52
C ALA A 332 9.48 -12.93 13.40
N THR A 333 8.49 -12.04 13.44
CA THR A 333 8.33 -10.97 12.46
C THR A 333 9.54 -10.04 12.46
N VAL A 334 9.99 -9.61 13.65
CA VAL A 334 11.17 -8.76 13.82
C VAL A 334 12.44 -9.46 13.31
N ALA A 335 12.64 -10.73 13.65
CA ALA A 335 13.83 -11.48 13.23
C ALA A 335 13.90 -11.66 11.70
N ALA A 336 12.78 -12.01 11.07
CA ALA A 336 12.72 -12.16 9.63
C ALA A 336 12.88 -10.81 8.90
N ALA A 337 12.28 -9.72 9.45
CA ALA A 337 12.40 -8.37 8.89
C ALA A 337 13.85 -7.85 8.93
N LYS A 338 14.52 -8.01 10.06
CA LYS A 338 15.94 -7.63 10.19
C LYS A 338 16.83 -8.41 9.23
N HIS A 339 16.58 -9.71 9.06
CA HIS A 339 17.35 -10.51 8.13
C HIS A 339 17.13 -10.10 6.67
N ALA A 340 15.88 -9.80 6.27
CA ALA A 340 15.56 -9.27 4.95
C ALA A 340 16.25 -7.93 4.69
N ALA A 341 16.24 -7.03 5.68
CA ALA A 341 16.92 -5.75 5.63
C ALA A 341 18.44 -5.90 5.45
N GLU A 342 19.07 -6.82 6.17
CA GLU A 342 20.49 -7.14 6.04
C GLU A 342 20.83 -7.63 4.61
N CYS A 343 20.02 -8.54 4.06
CA CYS A 343 20.19 -9.03 2.69
C CYS A 343 20.03 -7.90 1.66
N THR A 344 19.08 -7.01 1.88
CA THR A 344 18.81 -5.85 1.01
C THR A 344 19.96 -4.85 1.04
N LYS A 345 20.46 -4.49 2.23
CA LYS A 345 21.64 -3.62 2.40
C LYS A 345 22.89 -4.20 1.75
N ALA A 346 23.04 -5.51 1.80
CA ALA A 346 24.14 -6.20 1.14
C ALA A 346 24.01 -6.25 -0.40
N GLY A 347 22.95 -5.70 -0.98
CA GLY A 347 22.68 -5.71 -2.42
C GLY A 347 22.33 -7.08 -3.00
N LYS A 348 21.91 -8.02 -2.14
CA LYS A 348 21.59 -9.41 -2.51
C LYS A 348 20.10 -9.66 -2.67
N LEU A 349 19.26 -8.71 -2.27
CA LEU A 349 17.83 -8.89 -2.23
C LEU A 349 17.12 -7.59 -2.67
N VAL A 350 16.20 -7.70 -3.60
CA VAL A 350 15.21 -6.66 -3.85
C VAL A 350 14.00 -6.96 -2.97
N SER A 351 13.75 -6.13 -1.97
CA SER A 351 12.65 -6.31 -1.02
C SER A 351 11.56 -5.27 -1.20
N VAL A 352 10.34 -5.74 -1.47
CA VAL A 352 9.14 -4.91 -1.62
C VAL A 352 8.12 -5.34 -0.57
N ALA A 353 7.68 -4.41 0.23
CA ALA A 353 6.70 -4.68 1.28
C ALA A 353 5.54 -3.69 1.22
N GLY A 354 4.37 -4.10 1.70
CA GLY A 354 3.22 -3.21 1.77
C GLY A 354 2.05 -3.81 2.55
N GLY A 355 1.08 -2.94 2.83
CA GLY A 355 -0.05 -3.24 3.72
C GLY A 355 0.18 -2.65 5.12
N GLY A 356 -0.90 -2.14 5.74
CA GLY A 356 -0.80 -1.40 7.00
C GLY A 356 -0.06 -2.15 8.11
N ASP A 357 -0.44 -3.40 8.36
CA ASP A 357 0.18 -4.25 9.39
C ASP A 357 1.66 -4.55 9.07
N THR A 358 1.99 -4.70 7.77
CA THR A 358 3.38 -4.93 7.34
C THR A 358 4.23 -3.70 7.63
N VAL A 359 3.75 -2.51 7.23
CA VAL A 359 4.45 -1.24 7.47
C VAL A 359 4.64 -1.01 8.96
N ALA A 360 3.59 -1.24 9.77
CA ALA A 360 3.67 -1.13 11.23
C ALA A 360 4.71 -2.10 11.82
N ALA A 361 4.73 -3.35 11.35
CA ALA A 361 5.70 -4.36 11.82
C ALA A 361 7.14 -4.01 11.43
N LEU A 362 7.37 -3.49 10.22
CA LEU A 362 8.71 -3.05 9.77
C LEU A 362 9.18 -1.82 10.54
N ASN A 363 8.29 -0.87 10.84
CA ASN A 363 8.58 0.28 11.69
C ASN A 363 8.92 -0.15 13.13
N HIS A 364 8.15 -1.10 13.69
CA HIS A 364 8.43 -1.68 15.00
C HIS A 364 9.79 -2.38 15.04
N ALA A 365 10.15 -3.08 13.98
CA ALA A 365 11.47 -3.70 13.85
C ALA A 365 12.61 -2.70 13.60
N GLY A 366 12.30 -1.45 13.25
CA GLY A 366 13.26 -0.38 12.95
C GLY A 366 14.00 -0.58 11.62
N VAL A 367 13.37 -1.19 10.62
CA VAL A 367 14.03 -1.58 9.35
C VAL A 367 13.28 -1.14 8.08
N SER A 368 12.25 -0.32 8.20
CA SER A 368 11.45 0.12 7.03
C SER A 368 12.31 0.78 5.95
N ASP A 369 13.26 1.63 6.34
CA ASP A 369 14.12 2.36 5.41
C ASP A 369 15.22 1.48 4.79
N ASP A 370 15.40 0.27 5.30
CA ASP A 370 16.39 -0.70 4.82
C ASP A 370 15.83 -1.63 3.75
N PHE A 371 14.53 -1.59 3.49
CA PHE A 371 13.89 -2.29 2.38
C PHE A 371 14.07 -1.51 1.07
N SER A 372 14.09 -2.22 -0.06
CA SER A 372 14.16 -1.56 -1.37
C SER A 372 12.97 -0.65 -1.62
N TYR A 373 11.79 -1.07 -1.17
CA TYR A 373 10.58 -0.26 -1.22
C TYR A 373 9.54 -0.72 -0.18
N VAL A 374 8.93 0.25 0.51
CA VAL A 374 7.80 0.01 1.42
C VAL A 374 6.61 0.85 0.96
N SER A 375 5.59 0.17 0.42
CA SER A 375 4.35 0.81 -0.02
C SER A 375 3.47 1.18 1.16
N THR A 376 3.02 2.42 1.21
CA THR A 376 2.00 2.88 2.16
C THR A 376 0.59 2.87 1.56
N ALA A 377 0.45 2.36 0.34
CA ALA A 377 -0.79 2.44 -0.44
C ALA A 377 -1.90 1.47 0.00
N GLY A 378 -1.65 0.59 0.96
CA GLY A 378 -2.66 -0.28 1.56
C GLY A 378 -3.43 -1.12 0.54
N GLY A 379 -4.69 -0.73 0.27
CA GLY A 379 -5.60 -1.48 -0.61
C GLY A 379 -5.12 -1.59 -2.06
N ALA A 380 -4.55 -0.54 -2.63
CA ALA A 380 -4.05 -0.58 -4.01
C ALA A 380 -2.88 -1.56 -4.18
N PHE A 381 -1.97 -1.59 -3.21
CA PHE A 381 -0.88 -2.57 -3.18
C PHE A 381 -1.42 -4.01 -3.09
N LEU A 382 -2.41 -4.25 -2.23
CA LEU A 382 -3.02 -5.57 -2.07
C LEU A 382 -3.71 -6.02 -3.36
N GLU A 383 -4.56 -5.17 -3.95
CA GLU A 383 -5.27 -5.50 -5.19
C GLU A 383 -4.31 -5.74 -6.36
N TRP A 384 -3.19 -4.99 -6.42
CA TRP A 384 -2.16 -5.26 -7.40
C TRP A 384 -1.51 -6.64 -7.19
N MET A 385 -1.19 -7.00 -5.94
CA MET A 385 -0.66 -8.33 -5.61
C MET A 385 -1.65 -9.46 -5.94
N GLU A 386 -2.96 -9.19 -5.86
CA GLU A 386 -4.04 -10.09 -6.30
C GLU A 386 -4.10 -10.24 -7.83
N GLY A 387 -3.34 -9.44 -8.57
CA GLY A 387 -3.31 -9.43 -10.03
C GLY A 387 -4.46 -8.64 -10.67
N LYS A 388 -5.16 -7.83 -9.88
CA LYS A 388 -6.24 -6.96 -10.37
C LYS A 388 -5.66 -5.77 -11.12
N GLU A 389 -6.35 -5.37 -12.17
CA GLU A 389 -6.06 -4.13 -12.86
C GLU A 389 -6.46 -2.94 -12.00
N LEU A 390 -5.55 -1.99 -11.83
CA LEU A 390 -5.81 -0.74 -11.11
C LEU A 390 -6.22 0.35 -12.10
N PRO A 391 -7.48 0.81 -12.10
CA PRO A 391 -7.98 1.76 -13.10
C PRO A 391 -7.16 3.03 -13.24
N GLY A 392 -6.73 3.62 -12.11
CA GLY A 392 -5.90 4.82 -12.09
C GLY A 392 -4.46 4.63 -12.58
N VAL A 393 -3.99 3.36 -12.71
CA VAL A 393 -2.71 3.00 -13.34
C VAL A 393 -2.92 2.64 -14.80
N ALA A 394 -3.91 1.81 -15.10
CA ALA A 394 -4.19 1.35 -16.46
C ALA A 394 -4.39 2.51 -17.43
N ILE A 395 -5.11 3.55 -16.98
CA ILE A 395 -5.37 4.74 -17.79
C ILE A 395 -4.10 5.54 -18.10
N LEU A 396 -3.10 5.58 -17.20
CA LEU A 396 -1.82 6.26 -17.48
C LEU A 396 -1.02 5.56 -18.58
N SER A 397 -1.14 4.23 -18.68
CA SER A 397 -0.51 3.44 -19.74
C SER A 397 -1.24 3.54 -21.08
N ALA A 398 -2.54 3.86 -21.05
CA ALA A 398 -3.37 4.06 -22.25
C ALA A 398 -3.34 5.50 -22.76
N ALA A 399 -2.90 6.47 -21.95
CA ALA A 399 -2.82 7.89 -22.33
C ALA A 399 -1.73 8.08 -23.38
N LYS A 400 -2.15 8.46 -24.59
CA LYS A 400 -1.29 8.70 -25.78
C LYS A 400 -0.62 10.06 -25.72
#